data_c99d93344fc10fd23e3f2f3aff16a686
#
_entry.id   c99d93344fc10fd23e3f2f3aff16a686
#
_cell.length_a   1.000
_cell.length_b   1.000
_cell.length_c   1.000
_cell.angle_alpha   90.00
_cell.angle_beta   90.00
_cell.angle_gamma   90.00
#
_symmetry.space_group_name_H-M   'P 1'
#
loop_
_entity.id
_entity.type
_entity.pdbx_description
1 polymer ?
#
loop_
_entity_poly.entity_id
_entity_poly.type
_entity_poly.pdbx_seq_one_letter_code
_entity_poly.pdbx_strand_id
1 'polypeptide(L)'
;MIATAWRVAGVSFSLLVILAAGLLSGATPDQAAFLNSSIGDLTIGFAVRTDDLTVVMLAVVGVIATCVQVYSLGYLHQRAASYHALVTLFTAAMVTVVISDSLFFLLIGWEMMGACSYLLIGQYWERRDARSGAMKAFLMTRLGDVGFLFGIFVLGVGAGTFRISELEPAEFSPGVLTTGTLLLLVGVVGKSAQVPLQTWLPDAMPGPSPVSALIHAATMVAAGVFLIARLYNLFASSETTLTVLAVVACVSMVFAAFCAMAAVEVKRVLAWSTVSQLAIMFAALSLGTADGRHAALFQLVTHAAFKGLLFLCAGVLLHQVGSAAFVVLRRYTRRGRLRKALRVTFITMTIGLAALAGVPGFAGFFSKDAIIEAAWEHARDGSTVGWIVLVSVCLTVALTAFYCVRLWLWVFFRTPALAGALGAFEDDDATADLDEPDTSKLRDAPWVMLTPLVLLAIASIVLGYVDGLQLNWGVGLVSTALVVLGGLPAYSLWSRGADPRPVVLEREFGVDKAYHGLFVVPVRWLAKLTVAGDRDVIGGYVRAVGRTGTLVSQGLRRLQTGNVQTYLTAAVVGVVALAVLAGVIGS
;
A
#
# COMPACT_ATOMS: atom_id res chain seq x y z
N MET A 1 -13.74 20.92 -21.10
CA MET A 1 -12.87 21.96 -20.51
C MET A 1 -12.31 21.58 -19.14
N ILE A 2 -13.10 21.31 -18.11
CA ILE A 2 -12.61 21.00 -16.75
C ILE A 2 -11.64 19.79 -16.74
N ALA A 3 -11.98 18.68 -17.41
CA ALA A 3 -11.11 17.52 -17.48
C ALA A 3 -9.77 17.81 -18.17
N THR A 4 -9.76 18.62 -19.22
CA THR A 4 -8.54 19.05 -19.91
C THR A 4 -7.68 19.94 -19.02
N ALA A 5 -8.28 20.85 -18.27
CA ALA A 5 -7.56 21.70 -17.33
C ALA A 5 -6.85 20.88 -16.24
N TRP A 6 -7.51 19.89 -15.64
CA TRP A 6 -6.88 19.01 -14.64
C TRP A 6 -5.80 18.10 -15.22
N ARG A 7 -5.95 17.62 -16.47
CA ARG A 7 -4.91 16.88 -17.18
C ARG A 7 -3.64 17.72 -17.35
N VAL A 8 -3.80 18.94 -17.85
CA VAL A 8 -2.67 19.87 -18.03
C VAL A 8 -2.06 20.24 -16.68
N ALA A 9 -2.88 20.62 -15.69
CA ALA A 9 -2.40 20.97 -14.35
C ALA A 9 -1.61 19.83 -13.69
N GLY A 10 -2.09 18.58 -13.80
CA GLY A 10 -1.42 17.43 -13.21
C GLY A 10 -0.06 17.12 -13.84
N VAL A 11 0.02 17.15 -15.17
CA VAL A 11 1.31 16.98 -15.86
C VAL A 11 2.25 18.13 -15.54
N SER A 12 1.77 19.38 -15.59
CA SER A 12 2.58 20.57 -15.28
C SER A 12 3.11 20.55 -13.85
N PHE A 13 2.27 20.18 -12.87
CA PHE A 13 2.69 20.08 -11.47
C PHE A 13 3.80 19.03 -11.28
N SER A 14 3.65 17.84 -11.86
CA SER A 14 4.68 16.81 -11.73
C SER A 14 5.98 17.16 -12.44
N LEU A 15 5.93 17.89 -13.56
CA LEU A 15 7.12 18.45 -14.22
C LEU A 15 7.78 19.53 -13.38
N LEU A 16 7.00 20.40 -12.70
CA LEU A 16 7.53 21.39 -11.76
C LEU A 16 8.26 20.74 -10.58
N VAL A 17 7.80 19.59 -10.09
CA VAL A 17 8.50 18.82 -9.05
C VAL A 17 9.85 18.34 -9.53
N ILE A 18 9.95 17.85 -10.78
CA ILE A 18 11.24 17.46 -11.38
C ILE A 18 12.16 18.68 -11.54
N LEU A 19 11.62 19.79 -12.03
CA LEU A 19 12.39 21.03 -12.18
C LEU A 19 12.90 21.53 -10.82
N ALA A 20 12.07 21.50 -9.79
CA ALA A 20 12.46 21.85 -8.43
C ALA A 20 13.60 20.97 -7.92
N ALA A 21 13.51 19.64 -8.13
CA ALA A 21 14.62 18.73 -7.80
C ALA A 21 15.92 19.10 -8.53
N GLY A 22 15.83 19.41 -9.82
CA GLY A 22 17.00 19.85 -10.61
C GLY A 22 17.60 21.17 -10.15
N LEU A 23 16.76 22.15 -9.78
CA LEU A 23 17.21 23.45 -9.28
C LEU A 23 17.85 23.36 -7.87
N LEU A 24 17.36 22.43 -7.04
CA LEU A 24 17.89 22.17 -5.70
C LEU A 24 19.13 21.27 -5.73
N SER A 25 19.38 20.60 -6.85
CA SER A 25 20.58 19.76 -7.02
C SER A 25 21.84 20.61 -6.98
N GLY A 26 22.72 20.33 -6.01
CA GLY A 26 23.93 21.12 -5.77
C GLY A 26 23.72 22.40 -4.96
N ALA A 27 22.50 22.72 -4.52
CA ALA A 27 22.28 23.77 -3.53
C ALA A 27 22.78 23.33 -2.15
N THR A 28 23.30 24.27 -1.35
CA THR A 28 23.61 23.97 0.05
C THR A 28 22.35 23.56 0.79
N PRO A 29 22.42 22.56 1.70
CA PRO A 29 21.27 22.19 2.52
C PRO A 29 20.72 23.41 3.25
N ASP A 30 19.41 23.63 3.14
CA ASP A 30 18.72 24.78 3.72
C ASP A 30 17.46 24.34 4.46
N GLN A 31 17.06 25.14 5.45
CA GLN A 31 15.91 24.92 6.30
C GLN A 31 15.12 26.22 6.43
N ALA A 32 13.82 26.17 6.22
CA ALA A 32 12.94 27.31 6.37
C ALA A 32 11.71 26.95 7.19
N ALA A 33 11.49 27.71 8.27
CA ALA A 33 10.25 27.64 9.05
C ALA A 33 9.30 28.76 8.59
N PHE A 34 8.04 28.44 8.36
CA PHE A 34 7.07 29.41 7.83
C PHE A 34 5.81 29.60 8.70
N LEU A 35 5.60 28.76 9.67
CA LEU A 35 4.52 28.91 10.65
C LEU A 35 5.00 28.35 11.98
N ASN A 36 5.09 29.19 13.00
CA ASN A 36 5.46 28.77 14.35
C ASN A 36 4.37 29.19 15.33
N SER A 37 3.91 28.27 16.15
CA SER A 37 3.00 28.53 17.26
C SER A 37 3.56 27.84 18.50
N SER A 38 3.56 28.51 19.65
CA SER A 38 4.02 27.94 20.92
C SER A 38 2.82 27.67 21.84
N ILE A 39 2.82 26.52 22.47
CA ILE A 39 1.86 26.14 23.50
C ILE A 39 2.68 25.79 24.76
N GLY A 40 2.80 26.74 25.69
CA GLY A 40 3.76 26.66 26.78
C GLY A 40 5.19 26.67 26.25
N ASP A 41 6.01 25.74 26.71
CA ASP A 41 7.40 25.58 26.29
C ASP A 41 7.55 24.80 24.98
N LEU A 42 6.45 24.27 24.42
CA LEU A 42 6.47 23.43 23.23
C LEU A 42 6.21 24.26 21.98
N THR A 43 7.15 24.27 21.05
CA THR A 43 7.03 24.93 19.76
C THR A 43 6.52 23.97 18.69
N ILE A 44 5.35 24.26 18.14
CA ILE A 44 4.77 23.57 17.00
C ILE A 44 4.96 24.46 15.76
N GLY A 45 5.75 24.02 14.80
CA GLY A 45 6.03 24.79 13.61
C GLY A 45 5.94 23.94 12.34
N PHE A 46 5.66 24.59 11.22
CA PHE A 46 5.84 24.00 9.90
C PHE A 46 7.18 24.45 9.33
N ALA A 47 8.04 23.50 9.05
CA ALA A 47 9.36 23.75 8.49
C ALA A 47 9.62 22.80 7.32
N VAL A 48 10.41 23.27 6.38
CA VAL A 48 10.87 22.53 5.21
C VAL A 48 12.38 22.43 5.23
N ARG A 49 12.89 21.33 4.68
CA ARG A 49 14.30 21.03 4.56
C ARG A 49 14.63 20.58 3.15
N THR A 50 15.74 21.07 2.63
CA THR A 50 16.34 20.64 1.37
C THR A 50 17.70 20.02 1.63
N ASP A 51 17.86 18.76 1.28
CA ASP A 51 19.12 18.01 1.33
C ASP A 51 19.15 16.99 0.20
N ASP A 52 20.24 16.25 0.04
CA ASP A 52 20.42 15.26 -1.04
C ASP A 52 19.28 14.22 -1.07
N LEU A 53 18.84 13.76 0.11
CA LEU A 53 17.74 12.81 0.20
C LEU A 53 16.43 13.42 -0.31
N THR A 54 16.17 14.69 0.02
CA THR A 54 15.01 15.45 -0.49
C THR A 54 15.06 15.55 -2.00
N VAL A 55 16.21 15.93 -2.56
CA VAL A 55 16.42 16.12 -4.02
C VAL A 55 16.18 14.80 -4.77
N VAL A 56 16.79 13.72 -4.32
CA VAL A 56 16.63 12.39 -4.93
C VAL A 56 15.16 11.95 -4.88
N MET A 57 14.50 12.11 -3.74
CA MET A 57 13.10 11.70 -3.61
C MET A 57 12.13 12.57 -4.41
N LEU A 58 12.36 13.88 -4.50
CA LEU A 58 11.59 14.76 -5.38
C LEU A 58 11.74 14.35 -6.85
N ALA A 59 12.95 14.03 -7.29
CA ALA A 59 13.19 13.55 -8.65
C ALA A 59 12.43 12.25 -8.93
N VAL A 60 12.51 11.27 -8.03
CA VAL A 60 11.82 9.99 -8.16
C VAL A 60 10.31 10.17 -8.20
N VAL A 61 9.76 10.92 -7.25
CA VAL A 61 8.30 11.21 -7.17
C VAL A 61 7.83 11.96 -8.41
N GLY A 62 8.56 12.99 -8.84
CA GLY A 62 8.23 13.80 -10.02
C GLY A 62 8.22 12.98 -11.31
N VAL A 63 9.25 12.15 -11.54
CA VAL A 63 9.34 11.29 -12.73
C VAL A 63 8.20 10.27 -12.77
N ILE A 64 7.96 9.55 -11.67
CA ILE A 64 6.88 8.55 -11.62
C ILE A 64 5.50 9.22 -11.77
N ALA A 65 5.26 10.35 -11.08
CA ALA A 65 4.01 11.09 -11.20
C ALA A 65 3.76 11.57 -12.64
N THR A 66 4.81 12.09 -13.31
CA THR A 66 4.73 12.51 -14.71
C THR A 66 4.39 11.33 -15.63
N CYS A 67 5.09 10.20 -15.48
CA CYS A 67 4.81 8.98 -16.24
C CYS A 67 3.37 8.51 -16.04
N VAL A 68 2.87 8.53 -14.80
CA VAL A 68 1.50 8.13 -14.46
C VAL A 68 0.48 9.10 -15.04
N GLN A 69 0.70 10.41 -14.94
CA GLN A 69 -0.20 11.43 -15.49
C GLN A 69 -0.28 11.34 -17.02
N VAL A 70 0.87 11.22 -17.69
CA VAL A 70 0.92 11.07 -19.17
C VAL A 70 0.27 9.77 -19.61
N TYR A 71 0.60 8.64 -18.97
CA TYR A 71 -0.01 7.34 -19.27
C TYR A 71 -1.54 7.38 -19.14
N SER A 72 -2.03 8.07 -18.10
CA SER A 72 -3.46 8.15 -17.80
C SER A 72 -4.26 8.93 -18.85
N LEU A 73 -3.62 9.77 -19.68
CA LEU A 73 -4.27 10.45 -20.79
C LEU A 73 -4.84 9.47 -21.82
N GLY A 74 -4.13 8.35 -22.04
CA GLY A 74 -4.59 7.30 -22.95
C GLY A 74 -5.39 6.17 -22.26
N TYR A 75 -5.21 6.00 -20.95
CA TYR A 75 -5.81 4.90 -20.20
C TYR A 75 -7.22 5.21 -19.69
N LEU A 76 -7.48 6.45 -19.24
CA LEU A 76 -8.71 6.81 -18.54
C LEU A 76 -9.59 7.75 -19.35
N HIS A 77 -10.82 7.30 -19.65
CA HIS A 77 -11.80 8.10 -20.39
C HIS A 77 -12.93 8.63 -19.51
N GLN A 78 -13.32 7.87 -18.47
CA GLN A 78 -14.38 8.24 -17.55
C GLN A 78 -13.82 8.88 -16.28
N ARG A 79 -14.51 9.91 -15.74
CA ARG A 79 -14.13 10.62 -14.50
C ARG A 79 -12.69 11.15 -14.50
N ALA A 80 -12.16 11.50 -15.66
CA ALA A 80 -10.77 11.91 -15.81
C ALA A 80 -10.43 13.16 -14.97
N ALA A 81 -11.36 14.11 -14.79
CA ALA A 81 -11.11 15.31 -14.00
C ALA A 81 -10.80 15.00 -12.54
N SER A 82 -11.67 14.25 -11.86
CA SER A 82 -11.47 13.87 -10.44
C SER A 82 -10.23 12.99 -10.27
N TYR A 83 -9.98 12.10 -11.22
CA TYR A 83 -8.81 11.25 -11.22
C TYR A 83 -7.51 12.07 -11.27
N HIS A 84 -7.33 12.93 -12.27
CA HIS A 84 -6.12 13.75 -12.40
C HIS A 84 -5.94 14.71 -11.23
N ALA A 85 -7.03 15.28 -10.69
CA ALA A 85 -6.99 16.09 -9.49
C ALA A 85 -6.49 15.30 -8.26
N LEU A 86 -7.03 14.09 -8.05
CA LEU A 86 -6.62 13.22 -6.93
C LEU A 86 -5.17 12.73 -7.07
N VAL A 87 -4.72 12.41 -8.28
CA VAL A 87 -3.31 12.04 -8.52
C VAL A 87 -2.38 13.22 -8.24
N THR A 88 -2.78 14.44 -8.63
CA THR A 88 -2.02 15.65 -8.32
C THR A 88 -1.95 15.92 -6.81
N LEU A 89 -3.09 15.82 -6.12
CA LEU A 89 -3.14 15.97 -4.65
C LEU A 89 -2.32 14.89 -3.93
N PHE A 90 -2.37 13.65 -4.40
CA PHE A 90 -1.57 12.55 -3.86
C PHE A 90 -0.07 12.79 -4.06
N THR A 91 0.33 13.31 -5.24
CA THR A 91 1.72 13.70 -5.50
C THR A 91 2.15 14.85 -4.60
N ALA A 92 1.31 15.87 -4.43
CA ALA A 92 1.57 16.99 -3.52
C ALA A 92 1.72 16.51 -2.06
N ALA A 93 0.89 15.56 -1.62
CA ALA A 93 1.00 14.97 -0.29
C ALA A 93 2.35 14.26 -0.09
N MET A 94 2.84 13.51 -1.10
CA MET A 94 4.16 12.89 -1.02
C MET A 94 5.28 13.93 -1.05
N VAL A 95 5.17 14.98 -1.85
CA VAL A 95 6.11 16.11 -1.84
C VAL A 95 6.17 16.73 -0.45
N THR A 96 5.02 16.96 0.20
CA THR A 96 4.95 17.46 1.58
C THR A 96 5.72 16.57 2.56
N VAL A 97 5.55 15.25 2.48
CA VAL A 97 6.32 14.30 3.32
C VAL A 97 7.81 14.42 3.07
N VAL A 98 8.22 14.53 1.81
CA VAL A 98 9.65 14.55 1.41
C VAL A 98 10.37 15.82 1.88
N ILE A 99 9.71 16.99 1.75
CA ILE A 99 10.32 18.29 2.11
C ILE A 99 10.18 18.64 3.59
N SER A 100 9.39 17.88 4.36
CA SER A 100 9.10 18.21 5.75
C SER A 100 10.34 18.17 6.65
N ASP A 101 10.54 19.23 7.41
CA ASP A 101 11.43 19.28 8.57
C ASP A 101 10.67 19.36 9.90
N SER A 102 9.38 19.04 9.88
CA SER A 102 8.51 19.00 11.05
C SER A 102 7.72 17.70 11.05
N LEU A 103 7.68 17.02 12.22
CA LEU A 103 6.90 15.79 12.39
C LEU A 103 5.41 16.01 12.14
N PHE A 104 4.84 17.19 12.50
CA PHE A 104 3.44 17.50 12.21
C PHE A 104 3.18 17.79 10.74
N PHE A 105 4.08 18.51 10.07
CA PHE A 105 3.93 18.78 8.64
C PHE A 105 4.06 17.49 7.83
N LEU A 106 4.98 16.61 8.23
CA LEU A 106 5.11 15.27 7.69
C LEU A 106 3.83 14.45 7.91
N LEU A 107 3.23 14.50 9.12
CA LEU A 107 1.97 13.82 9.42
C LEU A 107 0.83 14.29 8.51
N ILE A 108 0.71 15.58 8.22
CA ILE A 108 -0.32 16.09 7.30
C ILE A 108 -0.16 15.46 5.92
N GLY A 109 1.04 15.45 5.35
CA GLY A 109 1.30 14.79 4.08
C GLY A 109 1.00 13.29 4.11
N TRP A 110 1.41 12.63 5.20
CA TRP A 110 1.19 11.21 5.45
C TRP A 110 -0.30 10.84 5.47
N GLU A 111 -1.12 11.64 6.14
CA GLU A 111 -2.56 11.47 6.25
C GLU A 111 -3.29 11.76 4.93
N MET A 112 -2.86 12.83 4.23
CA MET A 112 -3.40 13.16 2.91
C MET A 112 -3.13 12.06 1.89
N MET A 113 -1.94 11.43 1.90
CA MET A 113 -1.67 10.26 1.06
C MET A 113 -2.65 9.12 1.34
N GLY A 114 -2.93 8.84 2.62
CA GLY A 114 -3.89 7.81 3.01
C GLY A 114 -5.29 8.08 2.46
N ALA A 115 -5.78 9.31 2.60
CA ALA A 115 -7.10 9.72 2.09
C ALA A 115 -7.17 9.68 0.56
N CYS A 116 -6.14 10.19 -0.13
CA CYS A 116 -6.09 10.16 -1.59
C CYS A 116 -6.03 8.72 -2.13
N SER A 117 -5.26 7.83 -1.49
CA SER A 117 -5.17 6.42 -1.89
C SER A 117 -6.52 5.71 -1.79
N TYR A 118 -7.27 5.95 -0.71
CA TYR A 118 -8.63 5.44 -0.55
C TYR A 118 -9.54 5.83 -1.71
N LEU A 119 -9.55 7.13 -2.07
CA LEU A 119 -10.36 7.65 -3.16
C LEU A 119 -9.91 7.12 -4.54
N LEU A 120 -8.61 6.98 -4.74
CA LEU A 120 -8.02 6.50 -5.99
C LEU A 120 -8.22 4.98 -6.18
N ILE A 121 -8.06 4.16 -5.15
CA ILE A 121 -8.38 2.73 -5.19
C ILE A 121 -9.87 2.54 -5.44
N GLY A 122 -10.70 3.36 -4.79
CA GLY A 122 -12.16 3.39 -4.96
C GLY A 122 -12.65 4.11 -6.23
N GLN A 123 -11.79 4.45 -7.21
CA GLN A 123 -12.19 5.16 -8.45
C GLN A 123 -13.35 4.48 -9.18
N TYR A 124 -13.39 3.14 -9.18
CA TYR A 124 -14.47 2.32 -9.71
C TYR A 124 -15.43 1.88 -8.60
N TRP A 125 -15.96 2.85 -7.83
CA TRP A 125 -16.74 2.63 -6.62
C TRP A 125 -18.06 1.85 -6.85
N GLU A 126 -18.53 1.74 -8.09
CA GLU A 126 -19.64 0.85 -8.45
C GLU A 126 -19.28 -0.63 -8.23
N ARG A 127 -18.02 -0.99 -8.41
CA ARG A 127 -17.52 -2.35 -8.23
C ARG A 127 -17.35 -2.65 -6.75
N ARG A 128 -17.90 -3.77 -6.31
CA ARG A 128 -17.85 -4.20 -4.89
C ARG A 128 -16.41 -4.47 -4.42
N ASP A 129 -15.60 -5.08 -5.28
CA ASP A 129 -14.20 -5.39 -4.99
C ASP A 129 -13.35 -4.11 -4.80
N ALA A 130 -13.55 -3.09 -5.64
CA ALA A 130 -12.86 -1.81 -5.52
C ALA A 130 -13.23 -1.08 -4.21
N ARG A 131 -14.52 -1.05 -3.84
CA ARG A 131 -14.95 -0.46 -2.56
C ARG A 131 -14.39 -1.21 -1.35
N SER A 132 -14.42 -2.55 -1.38
CA SER A 132 -13.91 -3.37 -0.29
C SER A 132 -12.40 -3.20 -0.13
N GLY A 133 -11.65 -3.21 -1.25
CA GLY A 133 -10.20 -3.00 -1.24
C GLY A 133 -9.81 -1.60 -0.76
N ALA A 134 -10.52 -0.56 -1.20
CA ALA A 134 -10.30 0.81 -0.74
C ALA A 134 -10.54 0.93 0.78
N MET A 135 -11.65 0.40 1.28
CA MET A 135 -11.98 0.42 2.72
C MET A 135 -10.94 -0.34 3.54
N LYS A 136 -10.51 -1.54 3.09
CA LYS A 136 -9.48 -2.33 3.77
C LYS A 136 -8.15 -1.56 3.81
N ALA A 137 -7.72 -0.99 2.68
CA ALA A 137 -6.50 -0.19 2.62
C ALA A 137 -6.55 1.00 3.59
N PHE A 138 -7.66 1.74 3.62
CA PHE A 138 -7.83 2.86 4.53
C PHE A 138 -7.77 2.43 5.99
N LEU A 139 -8.53 1.41 6.41
CA LEU A 139 -8.59 0.99 7.81
C LEU A 139 -7.26 0.42 8.30
N MET A 140 -6.58 -0.40 7.47
CA MET A 140 -5.29 -1.00 7.85
C MET A 140 -4.19 0.05 7.99
N THR A 141 -4.14 1.03 7.09
CA THR A 141 -3.16 2.11 7.21
C THR A 141 -3.47 3.03 8.38
N ARG A 142 -4.77 3.31 8.67
CA ARG A 142 -5.20 4.12 9.83
C ARG A 142 -4.83 3.46 11.15
N LEU A 143 -4.92 2.15 11.25
CA LEU A 143 -4.46 1.43 12.43
C LEU A 143 -2.97 1.68 12.70
N GLY A 144 -2.15 1.69 11.65
CA GLY A 144 -0.74 2.07 11.74
C GLY A 144 -0.55 3.54 12.13
N ASP A 145 -1.34 4.44 11.55
CA ASP A 145 -1.25 5.88 11.76
C ASP A 145 -1.52 6.30 13.22
N VAL A 146 -2.32 5.53 13.97
CA VAL A 146 -2.52 5.75 15.42
C VAL A 146 -1.19 5.60 16.16
N GLY A 147 -0.44 4.51 15.92
CA GLY A 147 0.90 4.35 16.50
C GLY A 147 1.84 5.48 16.07
N PHE A 148 1.81 5.83 14.80
CA PHE A 148 2.61 6.92 14.24
C PHE A 148 2.40 8.25 14.94
N LEU A 149 1.14 8.63 15.17
CA LEU A 149 0.76 9.85 15.89
C LEU A 149 1.31 9.87 17.31
N PHE A 150 1.14 8.77 18.06
CA PHE A 150 1.70 8.68 19.41
C PHE A 150 3.24 8.70 19.41
N GLY A 151 3.88 8.10 18.40
CA GLY A 151 5.33 8.17 18.23
C GLY A 151 5.83 9.60 18.04
N ILE A 152 5.13 10.40 17.24
CA ILE A 152 5.40 11.84 17.07
C ILE A 152 5.34 12.56 18.42
N PHE A 153 4.28 12.33 19.22
CA PHE A 153 4.15 12.98 20.52
C PHE A 153 5.25 12.55 21.50
N VAL A 154 5.55 11.25 21.57
CA VAL A 154 6.59 10.73 22.48
C VAL A 154 7.95 11.34 22.16
N LEU A 155 8.34 11.42 20.89
CA LEU A 155 9.60 12.02 20.48
C LEU A 155 9.57 13.53 20.63
N GLY A 156 8.54 14.20 20.14
CA GLY A 156 8.46 15.66 20.18
C GLY A 156 8.43 16.23 21.60
N VAL A 157 7.69 15.60 22.52
CA VAL A 157 7.67 15.99 23.94
C VAL A 157 9.00 15.63 24.62
N GLY A 158 9.57 14.46 24.27
CA GLY A 158 10.85 14.02 24.83
C GLY A 158 12.03 14.93 24.48
N ALA A 159 12.05 15.51 23.29
CA ALA A 159 13.06 16.45 22.83
C ALA A 159 12.70 17.94 23.06
N GLY A 160 11.45 18.25 23.44
CA GLY A 160 10.96 19.63 23.52
C GLY A 160 10.76 20.30 22.16
N THR A 161 10.91 19.57 21.05
CA THR A 161 10.78 20.07 19.68
C THR A 161 10.16 19.04 18.75
N PHE A 162 9.40 19.49 17.74
CA PHE A 162 8.89 18.66 16.66
C PHE A 162 9.66 18.85 15.35
N ARG A 163 10.76 19.59 15.34
CA ARG A 163 11.64 19.76 14.18
C ARG A 163 12.54 18.56 14.02
N ILE A 164 12.48 17.92 12.84
CA ILE A 164 13.26 16.71 12.53
C ILE A 164 14.76 16.96 12.61
N SER A 165 15.21 18.13 12.18
CA SER A 165 16.63 18.51 12.21
C SER A 165 17.20 18.76 13.60
N GLU A 166 16.33 18.95 14.60
CA GLU A 166 16.69 19.21 15.99
C GLU A 166 16.57 17.94 16.86
N LEU A 167 16.09 16.82 16.32
CA LEU A 167 15.95 15.57 17.07
C LEU A 167 17.29 14.84 17.15
N GLU A 168 18.01 15.07 18.24
CA GLU A 168 19.30 14.40 18.49
C GLU A 168 19.10 13.19 19.43
N PRO A 169 19.64 12.00 19.07
CA PRO A 169 19.49 10.79 19.88
C PRO A 169 19.95 10.94 21.33
N ALA A 170 20.99 11.76 21.57
CA ALA A 170 21.57 11.98 22.88
C ALA A 170 20.65 12.73 23.87
N GLU A 171 19.61 13.40 23.37
CA GLU A 171 18.64 14.14 24.18
C GLU A 171 17.57 13.22 24.81
N PHE A 172 17.44 12.00 24.30
CA PHE A 172 16.41 11.07 24.75
C PHE A 172 16.94 10.10 25.81
N SER A 173 16.10 9.82 26.81
CA SER A 173 16.32 8.61 27.59
C SER A 173 16.10 7.36 26.70
N PRO A 174 16.84 6.25 26.94
CA PRO A 174 16.74 5.05 26.11
C PRO A 174 15.30 4.50 25.99
N GLY A 175 14.49 4.62 27.04
CA GLY A 175 13.09 4.18 27.04
C GLY A 175 12.20 5.06 26.13
N VAL A 176 12.37 6.37 26.16
CA VAL A 176 11.61 7.31 25.33
C VAL A 176 11.97 7.13 23.86
N LEU A 177 13.28 7.04 23.55
CA LEU A 177 13.76 6.81 22.19
C LEU A 177 13.20 5.50 21.59
N THR A 178 13.34 4.41 22.32
CA THR A 178 12.85 3.09 21.88
C THR A 178 11.32 3.09 21.72
N THR A 179 10.58 3.65 22.68
CA THR A 179 9.12 3.72 22.59
C THR A 179 8.68 4.57 21.40
N GLY A 180 9.27 5.75 21.23
CA GLY A 180 8.92 6.66 20.12
C GLY A 180 9.22 6.05 18.75
N THR A 181 10.40 5.45 18.58
CA THR A 181 10.79 4.82 17.31
C THR A 181 9.97 3.56 17.00
N LEU A 182 9.63 2.72 17.99
CA LEU A 182 8.72 1.59 17.81
C LEU A 182 7.30 2.04 17.43
N LEU A 183 6.78 3.09 18.02
CA LEU A 183 5.47 3.65 17.68
C LEU A 183 5.47 4.23 16.26
N LEU A 184 6.53 4.93 15.83
CA LEU A 184 6.69 5.35 14.44
C LEU A 184 6.75 4.13 13.50
N LEU A 185 7.42 3.06 13.90
CA LEU A 185 7.52 1.83 13.13
C LEU A 185 6.16 1.19 12.88
N VAL A 186 5.20 1.28 13.82
CA VAL A 186 3.82 0.80 13.60
C VAL A 186 3.18 1.50 12.39
N GLY A 187 3.36 2.83 12.27
CA GLY A 187 2.90 3.60 11.10
C GLY A 187 3.58 3.17 9.80
N VAL A 188 4.89 2.94 9.85
CA VAL A 188 5.68 2.43 8.72
C VAL A 188 5.16 1.07 8.26
N VAL A 189 4.94 0.14 9.20
CA VAL A 189 4.40 -1.21 8.92
C VAL A 189 3.03 -1.11 8.25
N GLY A 190 2.17 -0.20 8.69
CA GLY A 190 0.85 0.05 8.09
C GLY A 190 0.93 0.57 6.66
N LYS A 191 1.65 1.67 6.42
CA LYS A 191 1.75 2.30 5.09
C LYS A 191 2.54 1.47 4.08
N SER A 192 3.62 0.82 4.53
CA SER A 192 4.47 0.00 3.66
C SER A 192 4.00 -1.46 3.56
N ALA A 193 2.82 -1.76 4.09
CA ALA A 193 2.19 -3.08 4.01
C ALA A 193 3.13 -4.21 4.48
N GLN A 194 3.74 -4.05 5.64
CA GLN A 194 4.56 -5.09 6.24
C GLN A 194 3.75 -5.96 7.21
N VAL A 195 4.22 -7.15 7.52
CA VAL A 195 3.58 -8.03 8.51
C VAL A 195 3.57 -7.33 9.87
N PRO A 196 2.44 -7.31 10.58
CA PRO A 196 1.17 -8.00 10.30
C PRO A 196 0.14 -7.21 9.47
N LEU A 197 0.41 -6.02 8.93
CA LEU A 197 -0.54 -5.14 8.26
C LEU A 197 -0.44 -5.20 6.71
N GLN A 198 -0.04 -6.32 6.11
CA GLN A 198 0.32 -6.45 4.69
C GLN A 198 -0.87 -6.69 3.73
N THR A 199 -1.99 -7.22 4.21
CA THR A 199 -3.00 -7.83 3.31
C THR A 199 -3.83 -6.83 2.51
N TRP A 200 -3.76 -5.53 2.85
CA TRP A 200 -4.49 -4.51 2.12
C TRP A 200 -3.89 -4.23 0.72
N LEU A 201 -2.57 -4.43 0.56
CA LEU A 201 -1.87 -4.04 -0.66
C LEU A 201 -2.29 -4.89 -1.88
N PRO A 202 -2.35 -6.23 -1.81
CA PRO A 202 -2.89 -7.04 -2.91
C PRO A 202 -4.40 -6.82 -3.13
N ASP A 203 -5.17 -6.46 -2.11
CA ASP A 203 -6.61 -6.20 -2.22
C ASP A 203 -6.92 -4.78 -2.75
N ALA A 204 -5.93 -3.90 -2.85
CA ALA A 204 -6.03 -2.61 -3.52
C ALA A 204 -5.98 -2.69 -5.07
N MET A 205 -5.71 -3.88 -5.64
CA MET A 205 -5.51 -4.07 -7.08
C MET A 205 -6.74 -3.83 -7.98
N PRO A 206 -7.99 -3.83 -7.53
CA PRO A 206 -9.13 -3.41 -8.34
C PRO A 206 -9.12 -1.95 -8.79
N GLY A 207 -8.30 -1.10 -8.19
CA GLY A 207 -8.08 0.29 -8.64
C GLY A 207 -7.44 0.40 -10.02
N PRO A 208 -7.44 1.60 -10.65
CA PRO A 208 -6.80 1.82 -11.95
C PRO A 208 -5.31 1.48 -11.93
N SER A 209 -4.80 0.83 -12.99
CA SER A 209 -3.39 0.41 -13.03
C SER A 209 -2.37 1.55 -12.87
N PRO A 210 -2.57 2.76 -13.46
CA PRO A 210 -1.64 3.86 -13.21
C PRO A 210 -1.63 4.34 -11.75
N VAL A 211 -2.75 4.22 -11.01
CA VAL A 211 -2.76 4.46 -9.56
C VAL A 211 -1.92 3.42 -8.83
N SER A 212 -2.06 2.14 -9.21
CA SER A 212 -1.23 1.08 -8.65
C SER A 212 0.26 1.36 -8.90
N ALA A 213 0.64 1.83 -10.10
CA ALA A 213 2.01 2.23 -10.40
C ALA A 213 2.50 3.33 -9.44
N LEU A 214 1.71 4.37 -9.20
CA LEU A 214 2.07 5.49 -8.33
C LEU A 214 2.21 5.05 -6.87
N ILE A 215 1.21 4.33 -6.33
CA ILE A 215 1.21 3.85 -4.94
C ILE A 215 2.41 2.94 -4.66
N HIS A 216 2.70 2.01 -5.57
CA HIS A 216 3.67 0.94 -5.35
C HIS A 216 5.11 1.30 -5.72
N ALA A 217 5.33 2.32 -6.59
CA ALA A 217 6.66 2.65 -7.07
C ALA A 217 7.39 3.66 -6.18
N ALA A 218 6.80 4.85 -5.96
CA ALA A 218 7.56 5.99 -5.44
C ALA A 218 6.84 6.79 -4.35
N THR A 219 5.63 6.38 -3.93
CA THR A 219 4.85 7.22 -3.03
C THR A 219 4.45 6.47 -1.74
N MET A 220 3.19 6.14 -1.54
CA MET A 220 2.64 5.72 -0.26
C MET A 220 3.44 4.60 0.43
N VAL A 221 3.75 3.51 -0.27
CA VAL A 221 4.46 2.38 0.33
C VAL A 221 5.96 2.64 0.49
N ALA A 222 6.53 3.53 -0.31
CA ALA A 222 7.92 3.98 -0.23
C ALA A 222 8.14 5.00 0.91
N ALA A 223 7.08 5.69 1.35
CA ALA A 223 7.15 6.69 2.40
C ALA A 223 7.67 6.14 3.73
N GLY A 224 7.41 4.86 4.04
CA GLY A 224 7.96 4.23 5.24
C GLY A 224 9.47 4.03 5.18
N VAL A 225 10.01 3.61 4.04
CA VAL A 225 11.47 3.49 3.83
C VAL A 225 12.12 4.87 3.90
N PHE A 226 11.52 5.86 3.25
CA PHE A 226 11.96 7.24 3.32
C PHE A 226 11.97 7.77 4.76
N LEU A 227 10.92 7.53 5.52
CA LEU A 227 10.80 7.99 6.90
C LEU A 227 11.93 7.44 7.78
N ILE A 228 12.18 6.13 7.75
CA ILE A 228 13.27 5.53 8.52
C ILE A 228 14.63 6.10 8.05
N ALA A 229 14.83 6.26 6.74
CA ALA A 229 16.05 6.85 6.22
C ALA A 229 16.21 8.33 6.62
N ARG A 230 15.12 9.09 6.75
CA ARG A 230 15.07 10.49 7.21
C ARG A 230 15.41 10.61 8.69
N LEU A 231 14.87 9.72 9.52
CA LEU A 231 15.07 9.66 10.96
C LEU A 231 16.13 8.61 11.34
N TYR A 232 17.05 8.30 10.43
CA TYR A 232 17.94 7.15 10.57
C TYR A 232 18.73 7.15 11.86
N ASN A 233 19.26 8.29 12.29
CA ASN A 233 20.05 8.41 13.52
C ASN A 233 19.25 7.99 14.75
N LEU A 234 17.96 8.34 14.83
CA LEU A 234 17.08 7.94 15.92
C LEU A 234 16.83 6.42 15.92
N PHE A 235 16.57 5.85 14.75
CA PHE A 235 16.34 4.41 14.62
C PHE A 235 17.61 3.61 14.91
N ALA A 236 18.75 4.03 14.38
CA ALA A 236 20.05 3.38 14.55
C ALA A 236 20.54 3.40 16.02
N SER A 237 20.10 4.38 16.79
CA SER A 237 20.47 4.50 18.22
C SER A 237 19.62 3.63 19.15
N SER A 238 18.63 2.86 18.64
CA SER A 238 17.82 1.92 19.40
C SER A 238 17.99 0.49 18.87
N GLU A 239 18.84 -0.30 19.49
CA GLU A 239 19.09 -1.71 19.14
C GLU A 239 17.78 -2.54 19.13
N THR A 240 16.90 -2.30 20.10
CA THR A 240 15.59 -2.96 20.17
C THR A 240 14.74 -2.65 18.92
N THR A 241 14.72 -1.39 18.50
CA THR A 241 13.95 -0.98 17.31
C THR A 241 14.54 -1.59 16.03
N LEU A 242 15.87 -1.63 15.89
CA LEU A 242 16.54 -2.28 14.76
C LEU A 242 16.23 -3.77 14.73
N THR A 243 16.27 -4.45 15.88
CA THR A 243 15.93 -5.88 15.97
C THR A 243 14.49 -6.15 15.56
N VAL A 244 13.52 -5.36 16.05
CA VAL A 244 12.11 -5.48 15.66
C VAL A 244 11.93 -5.21 14.16
N LEU A 245 12.60 -4.20 13.63
CA LEU A 245 12.59 -3.89 12.20
C LEU A 245 13.15 -5.06 11.37
N ALA A 246 14.27 -5.67 11.80
CA ALA A 246 14.86 -6.84 11.15
C ALA A 246 13.90 -8.03 11.12
N VAL A 247 13.26 -8.34 12.25
CA VAL A 247 12.29 -9.44 12.35
C VAL A 247 11.09 -9.19 11.43
N VAL A 248 10.48 -8.01 11.50
CA VAL A 248 9.36 -7.64 10.63
C VAL A 248 9.74 -7.73 9.15
N ALA A 249 10.92 -7.22 8.80
CA ALA A 249 11.43 -7.25 7.43
C ALA A 249 11.67 -8.69 6.93
N CYS A 250 12.40 -9.51 7.69
CA CYS A 250 12.71 -10.89 7.30
C CYS A 250 11.45 -11.74 7.13
N VAL A 251 10.49 -11.62 8.06
CA VAL A 251 9.20 -12.33 7.96
C VAL A 251 8.41 -11.83 6.75
N SER A 252 8.33 -10.51 6.55
CA SER A 252 7.55 -9.91 5.46
C SER A 252 8.10 -10.29 4.09
N MET A 253 9.44 -10.25 3.90
CA MET A 253 10.02 -10.51 2.58
C MET A 253 9.80 -11.94 2.12
N VAL A 254 9.97 -12.91 3.01
CA VAL A 254 9.80 -14.34 2.70
C VAL A 254 8.31 -14.67 2.52
N PHE A 255 7.46 -14.22 3.44
CA PHE A 255 6.01 -14.40 3.36
C PHE A 255 5.44 -13.88 2.03
N ALA A 256 5.77 -12.63 1.68
CA ALA A 256 5.25 -12.00 0.48
C ALA A 256 5.80 -12.64 -0.81
N ALA A 257 7.05 -13.11 -0.81
CA ALA A 257 7.62 -13.84 -1.94
C ALA A 257 6.88 -15.16 -2.19
N PHE A 258 6.53 -15.92 -1.16
CA PHE A 258 5.71 -17.12 -1.29
C PHE A 258 4.30 -16.82 -1.80
N CYS A 259 3.65 -15.74 -1.31
CA CYS A 259 2.35 -15.32 -1.82
C CYS A 259 2.42 -14.89 -3.31
N ALA A 260 3.51 -14.22 -3.72
CA ALA A 260 3.74 -13.85 -5.13
C ALA A 260 3.87 -15.08 -6.04
N MET A 261 4.50 -16.16 -5.55
CA MET A 261 4.63 -17.43 -6.29
C MET A 261 3.29 -18.10 -6.56
N ALA A 262 2.30 -17.97 -5.67
CA ALA A 262 0.99 -18.60 -5.81
C ALA A 262 -0.04 -17.73 -6.55
N ALA A 263 0.18 -16.42 -6.63
CA ALA A 263 -0.76 -15.50 -7.25
C ALA A 263 -0.93 -15.78 -8.76
N VAL A 264 -2.17 -15.63 -9.25
CA VAL A 264 -2.58 -15.99 -10.63
C VAL A 264 -2.99 -14.80 -11.48
N GLU A 265 -2.82 -13.61 -10.95
CA GLU A 265 -3.08 -12.35 -11.61
C GLU A 265 -1.83 -11.48 -11.59
N VAL A 266 -1.48 -10.87 -12.73
CA VAL A 266 -0.28 -10.04 -12.89
C VAL A 266 -0.19 -8.96 -11.80
N LYS A 267 -1.29 -8.22 -11.55
CA LYS A 267 -1.30 -7.15 -10.56
C LYS A 267 -1.09 -7.67 -9.13
N ARG A 268 -1.67 -8.83 -8.77
CA ARG A 268 -1.47 -9.43 -7.43
C ARG A 268 -0.04 -9.93 -7.24
N VAL A 269 0.58 -10.55 -8.27
CA VAL A 269 2.01 -10.91 -8.24
C VAL A 269 2.86 -9.66 -7.97
N LEU A 270 2.59 -8.57 -8.71
CA LEU A 270 3.33 -7.31 -8.56
C LEU A 270 3.09 -6.65 -7.19
N ALA A 271 1.89 -6.76 -6.61
CA ALA A 271 1.59 -6.25 -5.28
C ALA A 271 2.37 -7.00 -4.20
N TRP A 272 2.30 -8.34 -4.18
CA TRP A 272 3.08 -9.15 -3.24
C TRP A 272 4.58 -8.96 -3.41
N SER A 273 5.06 -8.85 -4.64
CA SER A 273 6.47 -8.53 -4.89
C SER A 273 6.85 -7.12 -4.41
N THR A 274 5.91 -6.17 -4.29
CA THR A 274 6.19 -4.86 -3.67
C THR A 274 6.39 -4.99 -2.17
N VAL A 275 5.52 -5.72 -1.46
CA VAL A 275 5.71 -6.02 -0.03
C VAL A 275 7.08 -6.62 0.23
N SER A 276 7.45 -7.63 -0.58
CA SER A 276 8.75 -8.31 -0.47
C SER A 276 9.94 -7.38 -0.72
N GLN A 277 9.89 -6.52 -1.75
CA GLN A 277 11.01 -5.63 -2.06
C GLN A 277 11.18 -4.50 -1.02
N LEU A 278 10.07 -3.96 -0.49
CA LEU A 278 10.14 -2.99 0.61
C LEU A 278 10.73 -3.62 1.87
N ALA A 279 10.37 -4.86 2.16
CA ALA A 279 10.93 -5.60 3.27
C ALA A 279 12.45 -5.81 3.13
N ILE A 280 12.96 -6.05 1.92
CA ILE A 280 14.41 -6.09 1.65
C ILE A 280 15.07 -4.74 2.00
N MET A 281 14.43 -3.60 1.66
CA MET A 281 14.94 -2.28 2.02
C MET A 281 14.93 -2.06 3.54
N PHE A 282 13.87 -2.49 4.22
CA PHE A 282 13.81 -2.42 5.69
C PHE A 282 14.85 -3.32 6.36
N ALA A 283 15.13 -4.48 5.79
CA ALA A 283 16.20 -5.35 6.27
C ALA A 283 17.58 -4.68 6.14
N ALA A 284 17.84 -3.98 5.06
CA ALA A 284 19.07 -3.20 4.91
C ALA A 284 19.15 -2.05 5.94
N LEU A 285 18.04 -1.33 6.16
CA LEU A 285 17.98 -0.26 7.18
C LEU A 285 18.16 -0.80 8.60
N SER A 286 17.73 -2.04 8.88
CA SER A 286 17.83 -2.65 10.20
C SER A 286 19.25 -3.05 10.60
N LEU A 287 20.20 -3.03 9.67
CA LEU A 287 21.63 -3.27 9.97
C LEU A 287 22.23 -2.17 10.83
N GLY A 288 21.65 -0.96 10.88
CA GLY A 288 22.15 0.15 11.67
C GLY A 288 23.45 0.78 11.11
N THR A 289 23.85 0.45 9.87
CA THR A 289 25.10 0.90 9.23
C THR A 289 24.82 1.91 8.12
N ALA A 290 25.80 2.76 7.82
CA ALA A 290 25.73 3.72 6.71
C ALA A 290 25.52 3.01 5.37
N ASP A 291 26.21 1.88 5.16
CA ASP A 291 26.13 1.09 3.93
C ASP A 291 24.75 0.44 3.77
N GLY A 292 24.17 -0.06 4.87
CA GLY A 292 22.79 -0.56 4.88
C GLY A 292 21.77 0.52 4.50
N ARG A 293 21.93 1.75 5.03
CA ARG A 293 21.10 2.90 4.66
C ARG A 293 21.25 3.26 3.19
N HIS A 294 22.50 3.35 2.70
CA HIS A 294 22.80 3.65 1.31
C HIS A 294 22.19 2.59 0.36
N ALA A 295 22.42 1.31 0.63
CA ALA A 295 21.88 0.20 -0.15
C ALA A 295 20.34 0.20 -0.19
N ALA A 296 19.68 0.52 0.94
CA ALA A 296 18.22 0.64 1.01
C ALA A 296 17.70 1.77 0.11
N LEU A 297 18.34 2.94 0.14
CA LEU A 297 17.96 4.09 -0.69
C LEU A 297 18.24 3.83 -2.17
N PHE A 298 19.36 3.19 -2.50
CA PHE A 298 19.66 2.77 -3.86
C PHE A 298 18.61 1.79 -4.40
N GLN A 299 18.23 0.79 -3.59
CA GLN A 299 17.12 -0.11 -3.94
C GLN A 299 15.79 0.64 -4.08
N LEU A 300 15.52 1.67 -3.28
CA LEU A 300 14.30 2.47 -3.37
C LEU A 300 14.19 3.18 -4.73
N VAL A 301 15.27 3.81 -5.18
CA VAL A 301 15.33 4.54 -6.46
C VAL A 301 15.15 3.58 -7.65
N THR A 302 15.91 2.49 -7.67
CA THR A 302 15.84 1.49 -8.74
C THR A 302 14.48 0.78 -8.77
N HIS A 303 13.94 0.46 -7.58
CA HIS A 303 12.61 -0.13 -7.41
C HIS A 303 11.50 0.76 -7.99
N ALA A 304 11.57 2.07 -7.78
CA ALA A 304 10.59 2.99 -8.33
C ALA A 304 10.50 2.88 -9.86
N ALA A 305 11.64 2.78 -10.55
CA ALA A 305 11.69 2.65 -12.01
C ALA A 305 11.05 1.34 -12.49
N PHE A 306 11.56 0.18 -12.04
CA PHE A 306 11.06 -1.10 -12.57
C PHE A 306 9.65 -1.45 -12.06
N LYS A 307 9.23 -1.00 -10.87
CA LYS A 307 7.85 -1.21 -10.40
C LYS A 307 6.84 -0.33 -11.13
N GLY A 308 7.16 0.95 -11.30
CA GLY A 308 6.37 1.84 -12.12
C GLY A 308 6.15 1.26 -13.51
N LEU A 309 7.23 0.82 -14.17
CA LEU A 309 7.21 0.14 -15.45
C LEU A 309 6.27 -1.08 -15.46
N LEU A 310 6.46 -2.00 -14.52
CA LEU A 310 5.72 -3.27 -14.50
C LEU A 310 4.22 -3.08 -14.27
N PHE A 311 3.81 -2.14 -13.40
CA PHE A 311 2.40 -1.83 -13.19
C PHE A 311 1.77 -1.14 -14.40
N LEU A 312 2.50 -0.26 -15.10
CA LEU A 312 2.02 0.34 -16.35
C LEU A 312 1.92 -0.71 -17.46
N CYS A 313 2.87 -1.65 -17.58
CA CYS A 313 2.76 -2.79 -18.50
C CYS A 313 1.53 -3.67 -18.18
N ALA A 314 1.29 -3.98 -16.90
CA ALA A 314 0.08 -4.69 -16.47
C ALA A 314 -1.20 -3.92 -16.84
N GLY A 315 -1.13 -2.59 -16.82
CA GLY A 315 -2.20 -1.71 -17.27
C GLY A 315 -2.47 -1.85 -18.78
N VAL A 316 -1.43 -1.93 -19.62
CA VAL A 316 -1.60 -2.19 -21.06
C VAL A 316 -2.24 -3.56 -21.30
N LEU A 317 -1.77 -4.60 -20.60
CA LEU A 317 -2.38 -5.93 -20.70
C LEU A 317 -3.87 -5.89 -20.35
N LEU A 318 -4.22 -5.24 -19.25
CA LEU A 318 -5.62 -5.10 -18.81
C LEU A 318 -6.45 -4.29 -19.82
N HIS A 319 -5.89 -3.22 -20.38
CA HIS A 319 -6.57 -2.34 -21.34
C HIS A 319 -6.84 -3.03 -22.67
N GLN A 320 -5.90 -3.84 -23.18
CA GLN A 320 -5.98 -4.49 -24.48
C GLN A 320 -6.70 -5.85 -24.46
N VAL A 321 -6.55 -6.61 -23.37
CA VAL A 321 -7.10 -7.97 -23.23
C VAL A 321 -8.36 -7.99 -22.37
N GLY A 322 -8.61 -6.94 -21.60
CA GLY A 322 -9.72 -6.86 -20.64
C GLY A 322 -9.49 -7.60 -19.32
N SER A 323 -8.36 -8.32 -19.17
CA SER A 323 -8.03 -9.06 -17.96
C SER A 323 -6.50 -9.18 -17.78
N ALA A 324 -6.07 -9.19 -16.52
CA ALA A 324 -4.69 -9.45 -16.12
C ALA A 324 -4.50 -10.86 -15.52
N ALA A 325 -5.53 -11.72 -15.55
CA ALA A 325 -5.48 -13.09 -15.04
C ALA A 325 -4.75 -14.03 -16.02
N PHE A 326 -3.86 -14.88 -15.51
CA PHE A 326 -3.07 -15.81 -16.31
C PHE A 326 -3.92 -16.72 -17.21
N VAL A 327 -5.06 -17.20 -16.68
CA VAL A 327 -5.98 -18.08 -17.43
C VAL A 327 -6.51 -17.38 -18.69
N VAL A 328 -6.83 -16.09 -18.61
CA VAL A 328 -7.32 -15.31 -19.75
C VAL A 328 -6.18 -14.98 -20.71
N LEU A 329 -5.04 -14.50 -20.20
CA LEU A 329 -3.88 -14.12 -21.03
C LEU A 329 -3.34 -15.31 -21.84
N ARG A 330 -3.37 -16.53 -21.29
CA ARG A 330 -2.95 -17.76 -21.99
C ARG A 330 -3.71 -18.02 -23.29
N ARG A 331 -4.98 -17.61 -23.38
CA ARG A 331 -5.77 -17.78 -24.62
C ARG A 331 -5.16 -17.02 -25.79
N TYR A 332 -4.48 -15.89 -25.51
CA TYR A 332 -3.81 -15.04 -26.49
C TYR A 332 -2.36 -15.44 -26.81
N THR A 333 -1.78 -16.43 -26.09
CA THR A 333 -0.38 -16.85 -26.31
C THR A 333 -0.22 -17.80 -27.50
N ARG A 334 -1.31 -18.36 -28.06
CA ARG A 334 -1.28 -19.25 -29.22
C ARG A 334 -0.51 -18.57 -30.38
N ARG A 335 0.41 -19.31 -31.03
CA ARG A 335 1.28 -18.83 -32.12
C ARG A 335 2.09 -17.56 -31.82
N GLY A 336 2.29 -17.22 -30.54
CA GLY A 336 3.01 -16.00 -30.11
C GLY A 336 2.29 -14.70 -30.47
N ARG A 337 0.99 -14.71 -30.69
CA ARG A 337 0.18 -13.54 -31.08
C ARG A 337 0.29 -12.40 -30.08
N LEU A 338 0.20 -12.67 -28.77
CA LEU A 338 0.30 -11.64 -27.73
C LEU A 338 1.63 -10.87 -27.81
N ARG A 339 2.77 -11.57 -27.92
CA ARG A 339 4.11 -10.95 -28.02
C ARG A 339 4.30 -10.13 -29.30
N LYS A 340 3.71 -10.59 -30.41
CA LYS A 340 3.80 -9.89 -31.68
C LYS A 340 2.92 -8.64 -31.71
N ALA A 341 1.73 -8.73 -31.15
CA ALA A 341 0.76 -7.64 -31.11
C ALA A 341 1.17 -6.55 -30.09
N LEU A 342 1.68 -6.95 -28.90
CA LEU A 342 2.11 -6.05 -27.83
C LEU A 342 3.63 -6.03 -27.72
N ARG A 343 4.31 -5.72 -28.83
CA ARG A 343 5.78 -5.85 -28.92
C ARG A 343 6.54 -4.93 -27.98
N VAL A 344 6.14 -3.66 -27.89
CA VAL A 344 6.78 -2.69 -26.99
C VAL A 344 6.51 -3.07 -25.54
N THR A 345 5.27 -3.40 -25.21
CA THR A 345 4.89 -3.86 -23.88
C THR A 345 5.64 -5.14 -23.47
N PHE A 346 5.81 -6.10 -24.39
CA PHE A 346 6.57 -7.32 -24.12
C PHE A 346 8.03 -7.03 -23.79
N ILE A 347 8.70 -6.18 -24.58
CA ILE A 347 10.11 -5.84 -24.39
C ILE A 347 10.28 -5.09 -23.05
N THR A 348 9.48 -4.05 -22.82
CA THR A 348 9.57 -3.23 -21.61
C THR A 348 9.23 -4.01 -20.34
N MET A 349 8.23 -4.89 -20.39
CA MET A 349 7.90 -5.78 -19.27
C MET A 349 9.00 -6.81 -19.02
N THR A 350 9.66 -7.32 -20.06
CA THR A 350 10.82 -8.22 -19.91
C THR A 350 11.97 -7.51 -19.20
N ILE A 351 12.29 -6.26 -19.58
CA ILE A 351 13.30 -5.43 -18.91
C ILE A 351 12.93 -5.23 -17.43
N GLY A 352 11.69 -4.83 -17.15
CA GLY A 352 11.23 -4.62 -15.77
C GLY A 352 11.27 -5.88 -14.91
N LEU A 353 10.91 -7.05 -15.46
CA LEU A 353 10.99 -8.33 -14.77
C LEU A 353 12.44 -8.79 -14.56
N ALA A 354 13.32 -8.56 -15.53
CA ALA A 354 14.75 -8.82 -15.40
C ALA A 354 15.38 -7.95 -14.30
N ALA A 355 15.04 -6.67 -14.25
CA ALA A 355 15.46 -5.78 -13.18
C ALA A 355 14.90 -6.22 -11.81
N LEU A 356 13.62 -6.56 -11.73
CA LEU A 356 13.00 -7.07 -10.50
C LEU A 356 13.64 -8.39 -10.03
N ALA A 357 13.95 -9.31 -10.95
CA ALA A 357 14.60 -10.58 -10.63
C ALA A 357 16.05 -10.39 -10.14
N GLY A 358 16.71 -9.30 -10.52
CA GLY A 358 18.12 -9.08 -10.25
C GLY A 358 19.02 -9.75 -11.29
N VAL A 359 18.62 -9.74 -12.56
CA VAL A 359 19.45 -10.24 -13.66
C VAL A 359 20.64 -9.29 -13.86
N PRO A 360 21.88 -9.80 -14.02
CA PRO A 360 23.06 -8.98 -14.27
C PRO A 360 22.85 -7.98 -15.41
N GLY A 361 23.32 -6.75 -15.22
CA GLY A 361 23.19 -5.66 -16.20
C GLY A 361 21.92 -4.80 -16.07
N PHE A 362 21.00 -5.15 -15.18
CA PHE A 362 19.82 -4.34 -14.85
C PHE A 362 19.95 -3.70 -13.47
N ALA A 363 19.28 -2.57 -13.25
CA ALA A 363 19.41 -1.78 -12.02
C ALA A 363 19.16 -2.57 -10.73
N GLY A 364 18.20 -3.48 -10.73
CA GLY A 364 17.88 -4.30 -9.56
C GLY A 364 18.94 -5.35 -9.20
N PHE A 365 19.88 -5.66 -10.08
CA PHE A 365 21.04 -6.48 -9.75
C PHE A 365 21.98 -5.71 -8.81
N PHE A 366 22.42 -4.54 -9.22
CA PHE A 366 23.38 -3.72 -8.46
C PHE A 366 22.84 -3.33 -7.08
N SER A 367 21.57 -2.92 -7.02
CA SER A 367 20.98 -2.51 -5.74
C SER A 367 20.74 -3.65 -4.76
N LYS A 368 20.48 -4.88 -5.24
CA LYS A 368 20.38 -6.07 -4.37
C LYS A 368 21.76 -6.56 -3.93
N ASP A 369 22.74 -6.48 -4.82
CA ASP A 369 24.12 -6.81 -4.48
C ASP A 369 24.65 -5.92 -3.35
N ALA A 370 24.39 -4.61 -3.41
CA ALA A 370 24.73 -3.70 -2.33
C ALA A 370 24.09 -4.09 -0.98
N ILE A 371 22.83 -4.57 -0.99
CA ILE A 371 22.16 -5.04 0.23
C ILE A 371 22.77 -6.34 0.75
N ILE A 372 23.09 -7.29 -0.13
CA ILE A 372 23.73 -8.56 0.24
C ILE A 372 25.12 -8.28 0.80
N GLU A 373 25.87 -7.36 0.21
CA GLU A 373 27.21 -6.95 0.65
C GLU A 373 27.15 -6.32 2.05
N ALA A 374 26.28 -5.34 2.27
CA ALA A 374 26.09 -4.71 3.58
C ALA A 374 25.68 -5.72 4.66
N ALA A 375 24.79 -6.67 4.31
CA ALA A 375 24.38 -7.73 5.24
C ALA A 375 25.50 -8.73 5.52
N TRP A 376 26.32 -9.06 4.52
CA TRP A 376 27.49 -9.93 4.68
C TRP A 376 28.56 -9.31 5.57
N GLU A 377 28.88 -8.03 5.38
CA GLU A 377 29.84 -7.32 6.22
C GLU A 377 29.39 -7.29 7.67
N HIS A 378 28.14 -6.90 7.91
CA HIS A 378 27.56 -6.89 9.24
C HIS A 378 27.50 -8.28 9.90
N ALA A 379 27.28 -9.35 9.12
CA ALA A 379 27.31 -10.73 9.59
C ALA A 379 28.73 -11.17 9.99
N ARG A 380 29.74 -10.78 9.21
CA ARG A 380 31.17 -11.09 9.51
C ARG A 380 31.64 -10.45 10.80
N ASP A 381 31.09 -9.31 11.19
CA ASP A 381 31.39 -8.63 12.45
C ASP A 381 30.77 -9.34 13.67
N GLY A 382 30.18 -10.53 13.48
CA GLY A 382 29.63 -11.39 14.54
C GLY A 382 28.16 -11.13 14.86
N SER A 383 27.47 -10.29 14.09
CA SER A 383 26.06 -9.98 14.31
C SER A 383 25.14 -11.13 13.91
N THR A 384 24.35 -11.64 14.86
CA THR A 384 23.27 -12.61 14.58
C THR A 384 22.20 -12.02 13.67
N VAL A 385 21.86 -10.75 13.85
CA VAL A 385 20.90 -10.03 12.99
C VAL A 385 21.42 -9.98 11.56
N GLY A 386 22.72 -9.69 11.37
CA GLY A 386 23.35 -9.72 10.04
C GLY A 386 23.19 -11.05 9.32
N TRP A 387 23.40 -12.19 10.01
CA TRP A 387 23.19 -13.52 9.44
C TRP A 387 21.75 -13.80 9.08
N ILE A 388 20.79 -13.43 9.94
CA ILE A 388 19.35 -13.62 9.67
C ILE A 388 18.93 -12.79 8.44
N VAL A 389 19.36 -11.54 8.36
CA VAL A 389 19.09 -10.65 7.23
C VAL A 389 19.70 -11.23 5.95
N LEU A 390 20.98 -11.62 5.96
CA LEU A 390 21.67 -12.17 4.80
C LEU A 390 20.95 -13.39 4.24
N VAL A 391 20.66 -14.38 5.09
CA VAL A 391 19.98 -15.62 4.68
C VAL A 391 18.58 -15.31 4.12
N SER A 392 17.83 -14.43 4.77
CA SER A 392 16.49 -14.04 4.34
C SER A 392 16.50 -13.31 3.00
N VAL A 393 17.46 -12.41 2.78
CA VAL A 393 17.63 -11.69 1.51
C VAL A 393 18.01 -12.66 0.39
N CYS A 394 19.01 -13.53 0.61
CA CYS A 394 19.43 -14.54 -0.38
C CYS A 394 18.28 -15.46 -0.78
N LEU A 395 17.51 -15.97 0.19
CA LEU A 395 16.31 -16.77 -0.07
C LEU A 395 15.29 -15.97 -0.90
N THR A 396 15.05 -14.72 -0.52
CA THR A 396 14.06 -13.88 -1.19
C THR A 396 14.47 -13.53 -2.62
N VAL A 397 15.76 -13.34 -2.90
CA VAL A 397 16.27 -13.14 -4.28
C VAL A 397 15.96 -14.36 -5.15
N ALA A 398 16.19 -15.58 -4.66
CA ALA A 398 15.85 -16.79 -5.41
C ALA A 398 14.33 -16.93 -5.64
N LEU A 399 13.50 -16.68 -4.62
CA LEU A 399 12.04 -16.68 -4.75
C LEU A 399 11.55 -15.59 -5.71
N THR A 400 12.21 -14.42 -5.72
CA THR A 400 11.93 -13.32 -6.65
C THR A 400 12.16 -13.74 -8.10
N ALA A 401 13.29 -14.38 -8.37
CA ALA A 401 13.59 -14.89 -9.70
C ALA A 401 12.55 -15.94 -10.13
N PHE A 402 12.12 -16.83 -9.22
CA PHE A 402 11.09 -17.83 -9.50
C PHE A 402 9.78 -17.18 -9.96
N TYR A 403 9.19 -16.26 -9.18
CA TYR A 403 7.90 -15.68 -9.56
C TYR A 403 8.01 -14.74 -10.77
N CYS A 404 9.16 -14.08 -11.01
CA CYS A 404 9.38 -13.27 -12.21
C CYS A 404 9.41 -14.13 -13.48
N VAL A 405 10.19 -15.22 -13.47
CA VAL A 405 10.26 -16.18 -14.59
C VAL A 405 8.92 -16.84 -14.80
N ARG A 406 8.25 -17.28 -13.72
CA ARG A 406 6.90 -17.84 -13.78
C ARG A 406 5.92 -16.86 -14.44
N LEU A 407 5.85 -15.61 -13.98
CA LEU A 407 4.97 -14.59 -14.54
C LEU A 407 5.25 -14.35 -16.02
N TRP A 408 6.53 -14.18 -16.39
CA TRP A 408 6.96 -13.95 -17.78
C TRP A 408 6.55 -15.08 -18.72
N LEU A 409 6.79 -16.33 -18.30
CA LEU A 409 6.46 -17.53 -19.08
C LEU A 409 4.95 -17.71 -19.23
N TRP A 410 4.19 -17.59 -18.13
CA TRP A 410 2.74 -17.80 -18.15
C TRP A 410 1.97 -16.69 -18.89
N VAL A 411 2.50 -15.48 -18.95
CA VAL A 411 1.86 -14.36 -19.66
C VAL A 411 2.18 -14.38 -21.15
N PHE A 412 3.40 -14.71 -21.54
CA PHE A 412 3.85 -14.50 -22.92
C PHE A 412 4.13 -15.76 -23.73
N PHE A 413 4.20 -16.93 -23.09
CA PHE A 413 4.61 -18.16 -23.77
C PHE A 413 3.60 -19.29 -23.57
N ARG A 414 3.49 -20.14 -24.59
CA ARG A 414 2.71 -21.39 -24.53
C ARG A 414 3.56 -22.49 -23.92
N THR A 415 2.99 -23.27 -23.01
CA THR A 415 3.70 -24.41 -22.42
C THR A 415 3.98 -25.50 -23.45
N PRO A 416 5.21 -26.04 -23.53
CA PRO A 416 5.55 -27.11 -24.49
C PRO A 416 4.70 -28.38 -24.35
N ALA A 417 4.40 -28.79 -23.12
CA ALA A 417 3.56 -29.94 -22.84
C ALA A 417 2.15 -29.82 -23.45
N LEU A 418 1.55 -28.63 -23.41
CA LEU A 418 0.24 -28.36 -24.01
C LEU A 418 0.32 -28.28 -25.54
N ALA A 419 1.47 -27.87 -26.09
CA ALA A 419 1.70 -27.84 -27.53
C ALA A 419 1.75 -29.25 -28.13
N GLY A 420 2.37 -30.21 -27.45
CA GLY A 420 2.41 -31.61 -27.87
C GLY A 420 1.05 -32.33 -27.77
N ALA A 421 0.32 -32.08 -26.68
CA ALA A 421 -1.01 -32.70 -26.49
C ALA A 421 -2.07 -32.18 -27.48
N LEU A 422 -2.02 -30.88 -27.84
CA LEU A 422 -2.98 -30.30 -28.77
C LEU A 422 -2.57 -30.50 -30.24
N GLY A 423 -1.30 -30.74 -30.57
CA GLY A 423 -0.88 -31.16 -31.90
C GLY A 423 -1.39 -32.54 -32.29
N ALA A 424 -1.75 -33.39 -31.31
CA ALA A 424 -2.39 -34.68 -31.51
C ALA A 424 -3.93 -34.57 -31.70
N PHE A 425 -4.54 -33.39 -31.37
CA PHE A 425 -5.97 -33.13 -31.45
C PHE A 425 -6.33 -31.99 -32.41
N GLU A 426 -5.37 -31.49 -33.19
CA GLU A 426 -5.65 -30.45 -34.21
C GLU A 426 -6.50 -30.95 -35.38
N ASP A 427 -6.74 -32.28 -35.50
CA ASP A 427 -7.63 -32.90 -36.50
C ASP A 427 -9.06 -33.20 -36.00
N ASP A 428 -9.36 -32.97 -34.70
CA ASP A 428 -10.70 -33.17 -34.16
C ASP A 428 -11.44 -31.84 -34.01
N ASP A 429 -12.48 -31.66 -34.80
CA ASP A 429 -13.48 -30.57 -34.78
C ASP A 429 -14.19 -30.38 -33.41
N ALA A 430 -13.91 -31.24 -32.42
CA ALA A 430 -14.55 -31.23 -31.12
C ALA A 430 -14.02 -30.15 -30.11
N THR A 431 -12.96 -29.41 -30.47
CA THR A 431 -12.43 -28.29 -29.67
C THR A 431 -12.67 -26.90 -30.26
N ALA A 432 -13.45 -26.83 -31.36
CA ALA A 432 -13.76 -25.59 -32.08
C ALA A 432 -14.71 -24.63 -31.31
N ASP A 433 -15.42 -25.12 -30.29
CA ASP A 433 -16.44 -24.34 -29.54
C ASP A 433 -15.96 -23.51 -28.36
N LEU A 434 -14.65 -23.43 -28.11
CA LEU A 434 -14.13 -22.38 -27.23
C LEU A 434 -13.80 -21.17 -28.10
N ASP A 435 -14.69 -20.19 -28.11
CA ASP A 435 -14.52 -18.90 -28.80
C ASP A 435 -13.05 -18.46 -28.78
N GLU A 436 -12.36 -18.59 -29.93
CA GLU A 436 -11.02 -18.01 -30.06
C GLU A 436 -11.17 -16.50 -29.92
N PRO A 437 -10.45 -15.88 -28.97
CA PRO A 437 -10.58 -14.45 -28.80
C PRO A 437 -10.22 -13.73 -30.09
N ASP A 438 -11.03 -12.77 -30.50
CA ASP A 438 -10.77 -11.94 -31.68
C ASP A 438 -9.45 -11.19 -31.49
N THR A 439 -8.39 -11.76 -32.06
CA THR A 439 -7.03 -11.18 -32.00
C THR A 439 -6.79 -10.12 -33.07
N SER A 440 -7.74 -9.88 -33.97
CA SER A 440 -7.60 -8.90 -35.05
C SER A 440 -7.50 -7.47 -34.52
N LYS A 441 -8.11 -7.20 -33.39
CA LYS A 441 -8.09 -5.90 -32.70
C LYS A 441 -6.93 -5.75 -31.70
N LEU A 442 -6.18 -6.82 -31.44
CA LEU A 442 -5.08 -6.77 -30.48
C LEU A 442 -3.89 -6.02 -31.08
N ARG A 443 -3.56 -4.89 -30.53
CA ARG A 443 -2.43 -4.04 -30.93
C ARG A 443 -1.83 -3.39 -29.69
N ASP A 444 -0.59 -2.92 -29.80
CA ASP A 444 0.02 -2.18 -28.69
C ASP A 444 -0.76 -0.90 -28.36
N ALA A 445 -0.58 -0.41 -27.16
CA ALA A 445 -1.23 0.80 -26.69
C ALA A 445 -0.78 2.04 -27.52
N PRO A 446 -1.53 3.13 -27.52
CA PRO A 446 -1.08 4.36 -28.15
C PRO A 446 0.22 4.89 -27.54
N TRP A 447 1.02 5.61 -28.31
CA TRP A 447 2.34 6.11 -27.88
C TRP A 447 2.30 6.94 -26.59
N VAL A 448 1.20 7.64 -26.32
CA VAL A 448 0.99 8.35 -25.04
C VAL A 448 1.11 7.42 -23.82
N MET A 449 0.70 6.15 -23.97
CA MET A 449 0.86 5.14 -22.93
C MET A 449 2.23 4.44 -22.99
N LEU A 450 2.77 4.26 -24.20
CA LEU A 450 4.04 3.54 -24.39
C LEU A 450 5.28 4.37 -24.03
N THR A 451 5.25 5.69 -24.23
CA THR A 451 6.38 6.57 -23.92
C THR A 451 6.84 6.46 -22.44
N PRO A 452 5.93 6.50 -21.43
CA PRO A 452 6.31 6.25 -20.05
C PRO A 452 6.94 4.87 -19.82
N LEU A 453 6.48 3.84 -20.54
CA LEU A 453 7.06 2.50 -20.42
C LEU A 453 8.52 2.48 -20.91
N VAL A 454 8.77 3.09 -22.08
CA VAL A 454 10.12 3.15 -22.64
C VAL A 454 11.07 3.94 -21.74
N LEU A 455 10.63 5.08 -21.21
CA LEU A 455 11.42 5.91 -20.32
C LEU A 455 11.78 5.14 -19.03
N LEU A 456 10.81 4.48 -18.40
CA LEU A 456 11.05 3.68 -17.20
C LEU A 456 11.85 2.41 -17.47
N ALA A 457 11.76 1.83 -18.68
CA ALA A 457 12.62 0.71 -19.08
C ALA A 457 14.07 1.13 -19.22
N ILE A 458 14.35 2.30 -19.79
CA ILE A 458 15.71 2.88 -19.85
C ILE A 458 16.21 3.13 -18.42
N ALA A 459 15.40 3.74 -17.55
CA ALA A 459 15.75 3.97 -16.16
C ALA A 459 16.04 2.66 -15.40
N SER A 460 15.28 1.58 -15.69
CA SER A 460 15.48 0.25 -15.09
C SER A 460 16.80 -0.44 -15.51
N ILE A 461 17.46 0.09 -16.51
CA ILE A 461 18.82 -0.33 -16.92
C ILE A 461 19.85 0.65 -16.35
N VAL A 462 19.70 1.94 -16.66
CA VAL A 462 20.73 2.97 -16.44
C VAL A 462 20.97 3.26 -14.95
N LEU A 463 19.92 3.27 -14.11
CA LEU A 463 20.05 3.61 -12.69
C LEU A 463 20.97 2.65 -11.92
N GLY A 464 21.18 1.43 -12.41
CA GLY A 464 22.15 0.51 -11.80
C GLY A 464 23.61 0.98 -11.88
N TYR A 465 23.92 1.86 -12.81
CA TYR A 465 25.29 2.33 -13.06
C TYR A 465 25.60 3.71 -12.44
N VAL A 466 24.63 4.34 -11.80
CA VAL A 466 24.77 5.70 -11.24
C VAL A 466 25.69 5.71 -10.02
N ASP A 467 25.72 4.63 -9.26
CA ASP A 467 26.49 4.50 -8.02
C ASP A 467 27.97 4.12 -8.25
N GLY A 468 28.46 4.28 -9.46
CA GLY A 468 29.80 3.85 -9.87
C GLY A 468 29.93 2.32 -9.74
N LEU A 469 30.56 1.67 -10.72
CA LEU A 469 30.74 0.19 -10.78
C LEU A 469 31.61 -0.37 -9.62
N GLN A 470 31.22 -0.14 -8.38
CA GLN A 470 31.79 -0.84 -7.21
C GLN A 470 31.18 -2.24 -7.14
N LEU A 471 31.48 -3.07 -8.13
CA LEU A 471 30.98 -4.45 -8.19
C LEU A 471 31.90 -5.35 -7.38
N ASN A 472 31.41 -5.88 -6.28
CA ASN A 472 32.06 -7.00 -5.62
C ASN A 472 31.74 -8.28 -6.43
N TRP A 473 32.70 -8.74 -7.23
CA TRP A 473 32.55 -9.90 -8.10
C TRP A 473 32.07 -11.16 -7.35
N GLY A 474 32.48 -11.32 -6.08
CA GLY A 474 32.07 -12.45 -5.23
C GLY A 474 30.55 -12.39 -4.95
N VAL A 475 30.06 -11.25 -4.54
CA VAL A 475 28.61 -11.04 -4.27
C VAL A 475 27.82 -11.15 -5.58
N GLY A 476 28.30 -10.54 -6.67
CA GLY A 476 27.65 -10.63 -7.98
C GLY A 476 27.50 -12.05 -8.52
N LEU A 477 28.51 -12.92 -8.27
CA LEU A 477 28.40 -14.34 -8.61
C LEU A 477 27.35 -15.08 -7.75
N VAL A 478 27.29 -14.78 -6.46
CA VAL A 478 26.28 -15.34 -5.55
C VAL A 478 24.87 -14.92 -5.99
N SER A 479 24.66 -13.63 -6.23
CA SER A 479 23.37 -13.12 -6.71
C SER A 479 22.95 -13.74 -8.03
N THR A 480 23.88 -13.86 -8.98
CA THR A 480 23.60 -14.51 -10.27
C THR A 480 23.22 -15.99 -10.07
N ALA A 481 23.94 -16.71 -9.22
CA ALA A 481 23.61 -18.09 -8.88
C ALA A 481 22.22 -18.22 -8.26
N LEU A 482 21.84 -17.31 -7.36
CA LEU A 482 20.51 -17.28 -6.74
C LEU A 482 19.40 -17.03 -7.78
N VAL A 483 19.63 -16.13 -8.74
CA VAL A 483 18.68 -15.87 -9.84
C VAL A 483 18.50 -17.11 -10.70
N VAL A 484 19.57 -17.83 -11.02
CA VAL A 484 19.52 -19.09 -11.78
C VAL A 484 18.81 -20.19 -10.97
N LEU A 485 19.15 -20.35 -9.69
CA LEU A 485 18.52 -21.31 -8.78
C LEU A 485 17.01 -21.09 -8.63
N GLY A 486 16.54 -19.85 -8.62
CA GLY A 486 15.11 -19.53 -8.60
C GLY A 486 14.43 -19.69 -9.97
N GLY A 487 15.10 -19.26 -11.03
CA GLY A 487 14.54 -19.25 -12.39
C GLY A 487 14.41 -20.65 -13.01
N LEU A 488 15.39 -21.53 -12.81
CA LEU A 488 15.39 -22.88 -13.39
C LEU A 488 14.21 -23.75 -12.93
N PRO A 489 13.83 -23.82 -11.64
CA PRO A 489 12.63 -24.55 -11.21
C PRO A 489 11.34 -23.99 -11.83
N ALA A 490 11.22 -22.66 -11.93
CA ALA A 490 10.05 -22.04 -12.55
C ALA A 490 9.93 -22.42 -14.03
N TYR A 491 11.05 -22.42 -14.78
CA TYR A 491 11.11 -22.88 -16.15
C TYR A 491 10.77 -24.38 -16.28
N SER A 492 11.35 -25.22 -15.42
CA SER A 492 11.11 -26.68 -15.40
C SER A 492 9.64 -27.00 -15.15
N LEU A 493 9.00 -26.35 -14.19
CA LEU A 493 7.57 -26.53 -13.91
C LEU A 493 6.72 -26.08 -15.11
N TRP A 494 7.01 -24.91 -15.65
CA TRP A 494 6.30 -24.39 -16.81
C TRP A 494 6.45 -25.32 -18.05
N SER A 495 7.64 -25.84 -18.32
CA SER A 495 7.88 -26.75 -19.46
C SER A 495 7.09 -28.05 -19.35
N ARG A 496 6.82 -28.51 -18.14
CA ARG A 496 5.96 -29.67 -17.84
C ARG A 496 4.47 -29.33 -17.81
N GLY A 497 4.10 -28.06 -18.01
CA GLY A 497 2.71 -27.58 -17.89
C GLY A 497 2.19 -27.54 -16.45
N ALA A 498 3.07 -27.71 -15.47
CA ALA A 498 2.73 -27.74 -14.04
C ALA A 498 2.78 -26.33 -13.43
N ASP A 499 1.76 -25.98 -12.67
CA ASP A 499 1.69 -24.75 -11.87
C ASP A 499 1.20 -25.12 -10.47
N PRO A 500 2.07 -25.76 -9.65
CA PRO A 500 1.69 -26.19 -8.32
C PRO A 500 1.41 -24.98 -7.44
N ARG A 501 0.21 -24.91 -6.90
CA ARG A 501 -0.25 -23.86 -6.00
C ARG A 501 -0.79 -24.48 -4.72
N PRO A 502 0.07 -24.65 -3.71
CA PRO A 502 -0.38 -25.11 -2.41
C PRO A 502 -1.51 -24.23 -1.88
N VAL A 503 -2.61 -24.83 -1.43
CA VAL A 503 -3.81 -24.12 -0.94
C VAL A 503 -3.47 -23.11 0.17
N VAL A 504 -2.44 -23.40 0.97
CA VAL A 504 -1.97 -22.52 2.03
C VAL A 504 -1.45 -21.20 1.45
N LEU A 505 -0.70 -21.24 0.34
CA LEU A 505 -0.17 -20.07 -0.34
C LEU A 505 -1.26 -19.31 -1.11
N GLU A 506 -2.17 -20.01 -1.78
CA GLU A 506 -3.33 -19.39 -2.43
C GLU A 506 -4.22 -18.61 -1.45
N ARG A 507 -4.33 -19.13 -0.23
CA ARG A 507 -5.09 -18.49 0.87
C ARG A 507 -4.25 -17.53 1.70
N GLU A 508 -3.06 -17.16 1.23
CA GLU A 508 -2.19 -16.19 1.89
C GLU A 508 -1.94 -16.56 3.37
N PHE A 509 -1.67 -17.86 3.60
CA PHE A 509 -1.50 -18.49 4.94
C PHE A 509 -2.71 -18.30 5.86
N GLY A 510 -3.88 -17.93 5.33
CA GLY A 510 -5.11 -17.75 6.11
C GLY A 510 -5.15 -16.47 6.94
N VAL A 511 -4.24 -15.52 6.72
CA VAL A 511 -4.14 -14.26 7.49
C VAL A 511 -5.45 -13.46 7.44
N ASP A 512 -6.10 -13.36 6.28
CA ASP A 512 -7.40 -12.68 6.16
C ASP A 512 -8.51 -13.34 6.99
N LYS A 513 -8.48 -14.68 7.12
CA LYS A 513 -9.43 -15.38 8.00
C LYS A 513 -9.16 -15.07 9.47
N ALA A 514 -7.88 -14.99 9.86
CA ALA A 514 -7.50 -14.61 11.21
C ALA A 514 -7.96 -13.17 11.52
N TYR A 515 -7.74 -12.21 10.62
CA TYR A 515 -8.26 -10.84 10.79
C TYR A 515 -9.77 -10.78 10.87
N HIS A 516 -10.46 -11.52 10.00
CA HIS A 516 -11.91 -11.58 10.04
C HIS A 516 -12.41 -12.09 11.41
N GLY A 517 -11.80 -13.15 11.94
CA GLY A 517 -12.15 -13.72 13.25
C GLY A 517 -11.79 -12.79 14.42
N LEU A 518 -10.60 -12.21 14.42
CA LEU A 518 -10.09 -11.43 15.55
C LEU A 518 -10.65 -10.00 15.62
N PHE A 519 -10.93 -9.37 14.48
CA PHE A 519 -11.34 -7.96 14.43
C PHE A 519 -12.74 -7.76 13.87
N VAL A 520 -13.04 -8.32 12.69
CA VAL A 520 -14.29 -8.02 11.98
C VAL A 520 -15.50 -8.61 12.71
N VAL A 521 -15.41 -9.85 13.17
CA VAL A 521 -16.51 -10.53 13.88
C VAL A 521 -16.84 -9.84 15.21
N PRO A 522 -15.86 -9.56 16.11
CA PRO A 522 -16.13 -8.84 17.36
C PRO A 522 -16.74 -7.46 17.15
N VAL A 523 -16.18 -6.67 16.21
CA VAL A 523 -16.71 -5.33 15.91
C VAL A 523 -18.13 -5.38 15.37
N ARG A 524 -18.43 -6.32 14.47
CA ARG A 524 -19.80 -6.53 13.98
C ARG A 524 -20.75 -6.99 15.08
N TRP A 525 -20.28 -7.81 16.00
CA TRP A 525 -21.08 -8.24 17.15
C TRP A 525 -21.39 -7.06 18.07
N LEU A 526 -20.39 -6.22 18.41
CA LEU A 526 -20.58 -4.99 19.16
C LEU A 526 -21.56 -4.02 18.48
N ALA A 527 -21.43 -3.84 17.18
CA ALA A 527 -22.37 -3.02 16.40
C ALA A 527 -23.80 -3.56 16.48
N LYS A 528 -23.98 -4.88 16.39
CA LYS A 528 -25.30 -5.51 16.56
C LYS A 528 -25.88 -5.30 17.96
N LEU A 529 -25.04 -5.41 18.99
CA LEU A 529 -25.45 -5.12 20.39
C LEU A 529 -25.89 -3.66 20.55
N THR A 530 -25.14 -2.72 20.00
CA THR A 530 -25.50 -1.30 20.04
C THR A 530 -26.84 -1.04 19.37
N VAL A 531 -27.04 -1.59 18.15
CA VAL A 531 -28.32 -1.47 17.43
C VAL A 531 -29.47 -2.13 18.19
N ALA A 532 -29.26 -3.31 18.79
CA ALA A 532 -30.26 -3.96 19.61
C ALA A 532 -30.59 -3.15 20.86
N GLY A 533 -29.58 -2.60 21.55
CA GLY A 533 -29.76 -1.71 22.68
C GLY A 533 -30.58 -0.47 22.34
N ASP A 534 -30.25 0.21 21.25
CA ASP A 534 -31.00 1.37 20.76
C ASP A 534 -32.45 1.01 20.41
N ARG A 535 -32.66 -0.02 19.61
CA ARG A 535 -34.00 -0.44 19.14
C ARG A 535 -34.85 -1.00 20.25
N ASP A 536 -34.31 -1.90 21.06
CA ASP A 536 -35.14 -2.73 21.99
C ASP A 536 -35.22 -2.10 23.38
N VAL A 537 -34.14 -1.45 23.86
CA VAL A 537 -34.16 -0.76 25.17
C VAL A 537 -34.68 0.67 25.01
N ILE A 538 -33.94 1.54 24.30
CA ILE A 538 -34.31 2.96 24.20
C ILE A 538 -35.63 3.13 23.46
N GLY A 539 -35.78 2.50 22.29
CA GLY A 539 -37.04 2.47 21.55
C GLY A 539 -38.18 1.78 22.32
N GLY A 540 -37.83 0.81 23.17
CA GLY A 540 -38.76 0.18 24.11
C GLY A 540 -39.34 1.16 25.13
N TYR A 541 -38.47 1.96 25.77
CA TYR A 541 -38.91 3.02 26.69
C TYR A 541 -39.78 4.06 26.01
N VAL A 542 -39.45 4.53 24.83
CA VAL A 542 -40.25 5.51 24.08
C VAL A 542 -41.64 4.94 23.76
N ARG A 543 -41.69 3.67 23.31
CA ARG A 543 -42.96 3.00 23.06
C ARG A 543 -43.79 2.78 24.33
N ALA A 544 -43.15 2.46 25.46
CA ALA A 544 -43.80 2.30 26.74
C ALA A 544 -44.43 3.61 27.22
N VAL A 545 -43.72 4.71 27.17
CA VAL A 545 -44.22 6.06 27.51
C VAL A 545 -45.44 6.41 26.63
N GLY A 546 -45.33 6.19 25.31
CA GLY A 546 -46.44 6.41 24.38
C GLY A 546 -47.68 5.54 24.72
N ARG A 547 -47.47 4.25 25.03
CA ARG A 547 -48.58 3.35 25.47
C ARG A 547 -49.21 3.79 26.78
N THR A 548 -48.40 4.18 27.75
CA THR A 548 -48.90 4.69 29.05
C THR A 548 -49.72 5.96 28.83
N GLY A 549 -49.27 6.89 28.01
CA GLY A 549 -50.03 8.09 27.63
C GLY A 549 -51.39 7.74 26.97
N THR A 550 -51.39 6.76 26.10
CA THR A 550 -52.62 6.28 25.44
C THR A 550 -53.56 5.64 26.46
N LEU A 551 -53.06 4.80 27.36
CA LEU A 551 -53.87 4.15 28.40
C LEU A 551 -54.46 5.19 29.37
N VAL A 552 -53.68 6.18 29.82
CA VAL A 552 -54.15 7.28 30.65
C VAL A 552 -55.25 8.09 29.93
N SER A 553 -55.03 8.41 28.66
CA SER A 553 -56.04 9.11 27.84
C SER A 553 -57.35 8.32 27.70
N GLN A 554 -57.25 7.00 27.49
CA GLN A 554 -58.44 6.12 27.44
C GLN A 554 -59.14 6.03 28.80
N GLY A 555 -58.40 5.98 29.90
CA GLY A 555 -58.92 6.05 31.24
C GLY A 555 -59.68 7.35 31.51
N LEU A 556 -59.06 8.49 31.17
CA LEU A 556 -59.72 9.80 31.30
C LEU A 556 -60.98 9.92 30.45
N ARG A 557 -60.96 9.42 29.22
CA ARG A 557 -62.16 9.38 28.36
C ARG A 557 -63.31 8.56 28.97
N ARG A 558 -63.04 7.45 29.65
CA ARG A 558 -64.04 6.65 30.35
C ARG A 558 -64.63 7.36 31.56
N LEU A 559 -63.86 8.20 32.24
CA LEU A 559 -64.28 9.04 33.36
C LEU A 559 -65.12 10.23 32.88
N GLN A 560 -64.92 10.69 31.63
CA GLN A 560 -65.70 11.76 31.00
C GLN A 560 -67.04 11.19 30.41
N THR A 561 -67.99 10.85 31.26
CA THR A 561 -69.28 10.28 30.88
C THR A 561 -70.21 11.28 30.23
N GLY A 562 -69.93 12.59 30.28
CA GLY A 562 -70.81 13.67 29.78
C GLY A 562 -72.04 13.89 30.62
N ASN A 563 -72.26 13.13 31.67
CA ASN A 563 -73.44 13.20 32.53
C ASN A 563 -73.14 14.01 33.80
N VAL A 564 -73.72 15.22 33.89
CA VAL A 564 -73.51 16.17 34.99
C VAL A 564 -73.86 15.54 36.36
N GLN A 565 -74.86 14.66 36.45
CA GLN A 565 -75.21 13.97 37.69
C GLN A 565 -74.11 13.06 38.19
N THR A 566 -73.37 12.36 37.29
CA THR A 566 -72.24 11.51 37.62
C THR A 566 -71.10 12.28 38.17
N TYR A 567 -70.83 13.48 37.63
CA TYR A 567 -69.77 14.35 38.14
C TYR A 567 -70.09 14.95 39.50
N LEU A 568 -71.37 15.34 39.67
CA LEU A 568 -71.84 15.87 40.96
C LEU A 568 -71.79 14.78 42.07
N THR A 569 -72.24 13.57 41.78
CA THR A 569 -72.14 12.44 42.71
C THR A 569 -70.68 12.14 43.03
N ALA A 570 -69.79 12.07 42.08
CA ALA A 570 -68.36 11.82 42.31
C ALA A 570 -67.72 12.93 43.13
N ALA A 571 -68.10 14.19 42.92
CA ALA A 571 -67.60 15.32 43.72
C ALA A 571 -68.07 15.23 45.19
N VAL A 572 -69.38 14.93 45.42
CA VAL A 572 -69.94 14.76 46.78
C VAL A 572 -69.23 13.58 47.49
N VAL A 573 -69.11 12.45 46.82
CA VAL A 573 -68.43 11.27 47.38
C VAL A 573 -66.98 11.58 47.70
N GLY A 574 -66.29 12.33 46.84
CA GLY A 574 -64.90 12.78 47.05
C GLY A 574 -64.76 13.69 48.28
N VAL A 575 -65.67 14.65 48.45
CA VAL A 575 -65.70 15.54 49.60
C VAL A 575 -65.97 14.77 50.91
N VAL A 576 -66.93 13.83 50.88
CA VAL A 576 -67.23 12.96 52.03
C VAL A 576 -66.01 12.08 52.40
N ALA A 577 -65.37 11.49 51.40
CA ALA A 577 -64.20 10.65 51.59
C ALA A 577 -63.03 11.46 52.21
N LEU A 578 -62.81 12.69 51.72
CA LEU A 578 -61.79 13.59 52.26
C LEU A 578 -62.10 14.04 53.68
N ALA A 579 -63.41 14.29 54.00
CA ALA A 579 -63.83 14.65 55.35
C ALA A 579 -63.63 13.48 56.33
N VAL A 580 -63.95 12.26 55.90
CA VAL A 580 -63.72 11.04 56.71
C VAL A 580 -62.21 10.81 56.92
N LEU A 581 -61.38 10.97 55.86
CA LEU A 581 -59.94 10.84 55.95
C LEU A 581 -59.35 11.91 56.89
N ALA A 582 -59.78 13.17 56.80
CA ALA A 582 -59.37 14.23 57.69
C ALA A 582 -59.79 13.98 59.15
N GLY A 583 -60.95 13.39 59.35
CA GLY A 583 -61.42 12.98 60.71
C GLY A 583 -60.61 11.83 61.31
N VAL A 584 -60.18 10.89 60.48
CA VAL A 584 -59.33 9.74 60.89
C VAL A 584 -57.86 10.15 61.14
N ILE A 585 -57.37 11.11 60.38
CA ILE A 585 -55.98 11.61 60.55
C ILE A 585 -55.89 12.65 61.69
N GLY A 586 -56.99 13.28 62.04
CA GLY A 586 -57.09 14.29 63.10
C GLY A 586 -57.46 13.76 64.47
N SER A 587 -57.76 12.45 64.61
CA SER A 587 -57.95 11.73 65.86
C SER A 587 -56.71 10.91 66.21
#